data_1564d4172abb1388c521498051ae7563
#
_entry.id   1564d4172abb1388c521498051ae7563
#
_cell.length_a   1.000
_cell.length_b   1.000
_cell.length_c   1.000
_cell.angle_alpha   90.00
_cell.angle_beta   90.00
_cell.angle_gamma   90.00
#
_symmetry.space_group_name_H-M   'P 1'
#
loop_
_entity.id
_entity.type
_entity.pdbx_description
1 polymer ?
#
loop_
_entity_poly.entity_id
_entity_poly.type
_entity_poly.pdbx_seq_one_letter_code
_entity_poly.pdbx_strand_id
1 'polypeptide(L)'
;MADLAGLFGRGPLADATLISPAMTIHFERIERSGTPSMLHIDFNPSAIQEGKIQLFASESIVNKLGAQRIIPSPETSAIGGGGITYTFPATAVPATVTFALQPDRPGAANFELQVPGASAVQSRVYIVP
;
A
#
# COMPACT_ATOMS: atom_id res chain seq x y z
N MET A 1 19.07 -19.22 -5.73
CA MET A 1 17.80 -19.19 -5.45
C MET A 1 17.41 -18.75 -4.06
N ALA A 2 17.12 -17.50 -3.94
CA ALA A 2 16.82 -16.95 -2.64
C ALA A 2 15.54 -17.52 -2.05
N ASP A 3 14.69 -18.05 -2.90
CA ASP A 3 13.41 -18.54 -2.43
C ASP A 3 13.51 -19.74 -1.56
N LEU A 4 14.57 -20.49 -1.64
CA LEU A 4 14.72 -21.61 -0.73
C LEU A 4 14.76 -21.14 0.70
N ALA A 5 15.47 -20.06 0.97
CA ALA A 5 15.50 -19.51 2.30
C ALA A 5 14.14 -18.96 2.68
N GLY A 6 13.41 -18.38 1.73
CA GLY A 6 12.10 -17.87 1.99
C GLY A 6 11.08 -18.92 2.31
N LEU A 7 11.29 -20.16 1.89
CA LEU A 7 10.35 -21.22 2.19
C LEU A 7 10.32 -21.59 3.67
N PHE A 8 11.34 -21.26 4.40
CA PHE A 8 11.43 -21.65 5.80
C PHE A 8 11.03 -20.54 6.76
N GLY A 9 10.79 -19.35 6.26
CA GLY A 9 10.30 -18.27 7.09
C GLY A 9 8.92 -17.87 6.60
N ARG A 10 8.70 -16.56 6.54
CA ARG A 10 7.46 -16.05 5.96
C ARG A 10 7.35 -16.44 4.50
N GLY A 11 8.47 -16.35 3.83
CA GLY A 11 8.60 -16.82 2.49
C GLY A 11 7.83 -16.02 1.46
N PRO A 12 7.93 -16.45 0.19
CA PRO A 12 7.27 -15.75 -0.90
C PRO A 12 5.76 -15.90 -0.89
N LEU A 13 5.20 -16.78 -0.06
CA LEU A 13 3.75 -16.92 0.01
C LEU A 13 3.11 -15.76 0.74
N ALA A 14 3.82 -15.13 1.69
CA ALA A 14 3.26 -14.02 2.45
C ALA A 14 3.59 -12.68 1.79
N ASP A 15 4.82 -12.54 1.30
CA ASP A 15 5.27 -11.29 0.71
C ASP A 15 4.80 -11.18 -0.74
N ALA A 16 4.39 -9.99 -1.14
CA ALA A 16 3.93 -9.73 -2.50
C ALA A 16 4.47 -8.40 -2.99
N THR A 17 4.71 -8.33 -4.29
CA THR A 17 5.14 -7.11 -4.95
C THR A 17 4.31 -6.92 -6.20
N LEU A 18 3.71 -5.73 -6.34
CA LEU A 18 2.96 -5.35 -7.51
C LEU A 18 3.68 -4.19 -8.18
N ILE A 19 3.88 -4.30 -9.49
CA ILE A 19 4.61 -3.31 -10.26
C ILE A 19 3.66 -2.68 -11.27
N SER A 20 3.61 -1.34 -11.26
CA SER A 20 2.87 -0.59 -12.26
C SER A 20 3.80 0.48 -12.85
N PRO A 21 3.38 1.13 -13.95
CA PRO A 21 4.23 2.17 -14.52
C PRO A 21 4.52 3.34 -13.59
N ALA A 22 3.65 3.60 -12.62
CA ALA A 22 3.80 4.75 -11.74
C ALA A 22 4.37 4.40 -10.38
N MET A 23 4.30 3.14 -9.95
CA MET A 23 4.70 2.79 -8.58
C MET A 23 4.93 1.29 -8.46
N THR A 24 5.67 0.92 -7.41
CA THR A 24 5.87 -0.47 -7.02
C THR A 24 5.37 -0.61 -5.59
N ILE A 25 4.56 -1.62 -5.34
CA ILE A 25 3.91 -1.81 -4.05
C ILE A 25 4.40 -3.10 -3.43
N HIS A 26 4.88 -3.01 -2.19
CA HIS A 26 5.31 -4.17 -1.41
C HIS A 26 4.37 -4.33 -0.22
N PHE A 27 3.82 -5.53 -0.03
CA PHE A 27 2.90 -5.78 1.06
C PHE A 27 2.89 -7.26 1.41
N GLU A 28 2.19 -7.60 2.49
CA GLU A 28 2.00 -9.00 2.86
C GLU A 28 0.62 -9.45 2.40
N ARG A 29 0.59 -10.50 1.60
CA ARG A 29 -0.66 -11.04 1.08
C ARG A 29 -1.45 -11.77 2.16
N ILE A 30 -0.75 -12.30 3.16
CA ILE A 30 -1.35 -12.98 4.29
C ILE A 30 -0.92 -12.26 5.55
N GLU A 31 -1.88 -11.77 6.32
CA GLU A 31 -1.62 -11.03 7.55
C GLU A 31 -2.36 -11.68 8.69
N ARG A 32 -1.89 -11.44 9.90
CA ARG A 32 -2.54 -11.94 11.10
C ARG A 32 -3.31 -10.82 11.77
N SER A 33 -4.55 -11.11 12.18
CA SER A 33 -5.36 -10.08 12.85
C SER A 33 -4.69 -9.67 14.16
N GLY A 34 -4.72 -8.37 14.44
CA GLY A 34 -4.09 -7.82 15.62
C GLY A 34 -2.59 -7.65 15.53
N THR A 35 -1.96 -8.01 14.41
CA THR A 35 -0.52 -7.91 14.24
C THR A 35 -0.19 -6.77 13.30
N PRO A 36 0.73 -5.87 13.69
CA PRO A 36 1.12 -4.77 12.81
C PRO A 36 1.78 -5.27 11.53
N SER A 37 1.50 -4.59 10.43
CA SER A 37 2.04 -4.90 9.13
C SER A 37 2.29 -3.60 8.38
N MET A 38 2.95 -3.67 7.23
CA MET A 38 3.24 -2.49 6.45
C MET A 38 2.93 -2.72 4.99
N LEU A 39 2.41 -1.69 4.34
CA LEU A 39 2.26 -1.62 2.90
C LEU A 39 3.14 -0.48 2.44
N HIS A 40 4.12 -0.80 1.61
CA HIS A 40 5.17 0.14 1.22
C HIS A 40 5.06 0.42 -0.27
N ILE A 41 5.06 1.70 -0.64
CA ILE A 41 4.91 2.13 -2.02
C ILE A 41 6.13 2.94 -2.42
N ASP A 42 6.80 2.51 -3.50
CA ASP A 42 7.88 3.26 -4.12
C ASP A 42 7.34 3.88 -5.40
N PHE A 43 7.38 5.21 -5.49
CA PHE A 43 6.86 5.90 -6.65
C PHE A 43 7.95 6.12 -7.69
N ASN A 44 7.58 5.93 -8.95
CA ASN A 44 8.47 6.31 -10.03
C ASN A 44 8.48 7.83 -10.18
N PRO A 45 9.57 8.41 -10.70
CA PRO A 45 9.59 9.86 -10.93
C PRO A 45 8.45 10.35 -11.81
N SER A 46 7.93 9.50 -12.68
CA SER A 46 6.79 9.87 -13.54
C SER A 46 5.53 10.16 -12.75
N ALA A 47 5.43 9.72 -11.50
CA ALA A 47 4.28 9.99 -10.66
C ALA A 47 4.33 11.39 -10.03
N ILE A 48 5.48 12.04 -10.09
CA ILE A 48 5.65 13.36 -9.48
C ILE A 48 5.15 14.42 -10.43
N GLN A 49 4.21 15.24 -9.98
CA GLN A 49 3.67 16.34 -10.77
C GLN A 49 3.74 17.60 -9.95
N GLU A 50 4.46 18.60 -10.45
CA GLU A 50 4.60 19.89 -9.79
C GLU A 50 5.12 19.75 -8.35
N GLY A 51 6.07 18.84 -8.16
CA GLY A 51 6.66 18.63 -6.85
C GLY A 51 5.77 17.88 -5.87
N LYS A 52 4.72 17.22 -6.35
CA LYS A 52 3.79 16.49 -5.48
C LYS A 52 3.40 15.18 -6.09
N ILE A 53 2.96 14.26 -5.23
CA ILE A 53 2.43 12.96 -5.63
C ILE A 53 1.04 12.84 -5.06
N GLN A 54 0.08 12.46 -5.91
CA GLN A 54 -1.26 12.12 -5.46
C GLN A 54 -1.44 10.62 -5.50
N LEU A 55 -2.09 10.07 -4.48
CA LEU A 55 -2.34 8.64 -4.38
C LEU A 55 -3.78 8.43 -3.93
N PHE A 56 -4.54 7.70 -4.72
CA PHE A 56 -5.86 7.24 -4.33
C PHE A 56 -5.72 5.90 -3.63
N ALA A 57 -6.30 5.77 -2.45
CA ALA A 57 -6.32 4.52 -1.69
C ALA A 57 -7.77 4.18 -1.35
N SER A 58 -8.18 2.96 -1.66
CA SER A 58 -9.55 2.54 -1.39
C SER A 58 -9.83 2.49 0.11
N GLU A 59 -11.10 2.63 0.47
CA GLU A 59 -11.52 2.66 1.88
C GLU A 59 -11.12 1.39 2.62
N SER A 60 -11.03 0.26 1.92
CA SER A 60 -10.70 -1.00 2.56
C SER A 60 -9.33 -0.98 3.24
N ILE A 61 -8.41 -0.13 2.77
CA ILE A 61 -7.12 0.00 3.42
C ILE A 61 -7.30 0.51 4.84
N VAL A 62 -8.23 1.43 5.07
CA VAL A 62 -8.51 1.92 6.41
C VAL A 62 -9.45 0.98 7.15
N ASN A 63 -10.54 0.56 6.52
CA ASN A 63 -11.60 -0.16 7.20
C ASN A 63 -11.30 -1.63 7.45
N LYS A 64 -10.57 -2.26 6.55
CA LYS A 64 -10.31 -3.70 6.63
C LYS A 64 -8.87 -4.02 6.95
N LEU A 65 -7.94 -3.29 6.37
CA LEU A 65 -6.52 -3.50 6.66
C LEU A 65 -6.06 -2.70 7.86
N GLY A 66 -6.88 -1.79 8.36
CA GLY A 66 -6.60 -1.08 9.58
C GLY A 66 -5.45 -0.11 9.49
N ALA A 67 -5.42 0.72 8.45
CA ALA A 67 -4.37 1.72 8.31
C ALA A 67 -4.44 2.71 9.46
N GLN A 68 -3.36 2.81 10.24
CA GLN A 68 -3.30 3.68 11.40
C GLN A 68 -2.42 4.88 11.20
N ARG A 69 -1.45 4.78 10.30
CA ARG A 69 -0.49 5.85 10.08
C ARG A 69 0.03 5.78 8.65
N ILE A 70 0.29 6.93 8.10
CA ILE A 70 0.90 7.07 6.78
C ILE A 70 2.19 7.86 6.94
N ILE A 71 3.28 7.33 6.43
CA ILE A 71 4.61 7.93 6.56
C ILE A 71 5.20 8.13 5.17
N PRO A 72 5.53 9.34 4.77
CA PRO A 72 5.35 10.60 5.46
C PRO A 72 3.88 11.00 5.53
N SER A 73 3.56 11.94 6.42
CA SER A 73 2.18 12.43 6.51
C SER A 73 1.79 13.16 5.23
N PRO A 74 0.59 12.94 4.71
CA PRO A 74 0.15 13.67 3.53
C PRO A 74 -0.11 15.15 3.86
N GLU A 75 0.05 16.00 2.86
CA GLU A 75 -0.27 17.42 3.02
C GLU A 75 -1.78 17.62 3.12
N THR A 76 -2.52 16.89 2.29
CA THR A 76 -3.96 16.96 2.25
C THR A 76 -4.54 15.61 1.96
N SER A 77 -5.81 15.44 2.28
CA SER A 77 -6.56 14.25 1.92
C SER A 77 -7.97 14.64 1.54
N ALA A 78 -8.51 13.96 0.54
CA ALA A 78 -9.86 14.23 0.06
C ALA A 78 -10.60 12.90 -0.06
N ILE A 79 -11.78 12.83 0.55
CA ILE A 79 -12.60 11.63 0.54
C ILE A 79 -13.54 11.68 -0.66
N GLY A 80 -13.61 10.58 -1.39
CA GLY A 80 -14.51 10.48 -2.52
C GLY A 80 -14.16 9.30 -3.39
N GLY A 81 -15.10 8.88 -4.24
CA GLY A 81 -14.86 7.79 -5.18
C GLY A 81 -14.61 6.43 -4.54
N GLY A 82 -15.09 6.22 -3.32
CA GLY A 82 -14.90 4.95 -2.63
C GLY A 82 -13.56 4.84 -1.92
N GLY A 83 -12.91 5.96 -1.67
CA GLY A 83 -11.64 5.98 -0.97
C GLY A 83 -11.17 7.37 -0.66
N ILE A 84 -9.88 7.51 -0.47
CA ILE A 84 -9.27 8.76 -0.08
C ILE A 84 -8.10 9.06 -1.02
N THR A 85 -8.05 10.28 -1.54
CA THR A 85 -6.91 10.74 -2.33
C THR A 85 -6.00 11.56 -1.43
N TYR A 86 -4.77 11.09 -1.27
CA TYR A 86 -3.76 11.76 -0.46
C TYR A 86 -2.81 12.52 -1.38
N THR A 87 -2.36 13.69 -0.92
CA THR A 87 -1.36 14.46 -1.63
C THR A 87 -0.12 14.56 -0.75
N PHE A 88 1.01 14.15 -1.30
CA PHE A 88 2.29 14.13 -0.58
C PHE A 88 3.27 15.07 -1.26
N PRO A 89 4.10 15.76 -0.49
CA PRO A 89 5.21 16.52 -1.10
C PRO A 89 6.25 15.55 -1.62
N ALA A 90 6.78 15.81 -2.81
CA ALA A 90 7.81 14.96 -3.42
C ALA A 90 9.11 15.76 -3.48
N THR A 91 9.72 15.96 -2.32
CA THR A 91 10.93 16.77 -2.22
C THR A 91 12.19 15.93 -2.38
N ALA A 92 12.06 14.61 -2.38
CA ALA A 92 13.21 13.71 -2.51
C ALA A 92 12.86 12.59 -3.49
N VAL A 93 13.89 12.09 -4.17
CA VAL A 93 13.73 10.95 -5.07
C VAL A 93 14.69 9.87 -4.61
N PRO A 94 14.27 8.60 -4.48
CA PRO A 94 12.92 8.11 -4.75
C PRO A 94 11.93 8.54 -3.68
N ALA A 95 10.69 8.73 -4.10
CA ALA A 95 9.61 9.07 -3.18
C ALA A 95 8.95 7.78 -2.72
N THR A 96 8.78 7.62 -1.42
CA THR A 96 8.19 6.42 -0.85
C THR A 96 7.12 6.81 0.16
N VAL A 97 6.11 5.95 0.27
CA VAL A 97 5.04 6.11 1.24
C VAL A 97 4.80 4.76 1.90
N THR A 98 4.68 4.75 3.22
CA THR A 98 4.41 3.53 3.97
C THR A 98 3.12 3.70 4.77
N PHE A 99 2.21 2.73 4.61
CA PHE A 99 1.01 2.65 5.42
C PHE A 99 1.27 1.64 6.52
N ALA A 100 1.16 2.08 7.78
CA ALA A 100 1.22 1.17 8.92
C ALA A 100 -0.17 0.58 9.13
N LEU A 101 -0.29 -0.73 9.04
CA LEU A 101 -1.56 -1.45 9.07
C LEU A 101 -1.65 -2.29 10.33
N GLN A 102 -2.88 -2.47 10.81
CA GLN A 102 -3.14 -3.42 11.88
C GLN A 102 -4.57 -3.91 11.73
N PRO A 103 -4.78 -4.98 10.91
CA PRO A 103 -6.12 -5.51 10.73
C PRO A 103 -6.61 -6.11 12.05
N ASP A 104 -7.89 -5.92 12.34
CA ASP A 104 -8.45 -6.37 13.62
C ASP A 104 -9.44 -7.53 13.45
N ARG A 105 -9.78 -7.90 12.23
CA ARG A 105 -10.74 -8.99 11.98
C ARG A 105 -10.22 -9.91 10.89
N PRO A 106 -10.40 -11.23 11.06
CA PRO A 106 -10.05 -12.16 9.98
C PRO A 106 -10.99 -12.00 8.79
N GLY A 107 -10.51 -12.39 7.62
CA GLY A 107 -11.28 -12.36 6.40
C GLY A 107 -10.42 -11.95 5.22
N ALA A 108 -11.06 -11.80 4.08
CA ALA A 108 -10.39 -11.32 2.87
C ALA A 108 -10.70 -9.85 2.66
N ALA A 109 -9.70 -9.08 2.29
CA ALA A 109 -9.86 -7.66 2.00
C ALA A 109 -9.22 -7.35 0.66
N ASN A 110 -9.97 -6.64 -0.18
CA ASN A 110 -9.43 -6.14 -1.45
C ASN A 110 -9.02 -4.70 -1.26
N PHE A 111 -7.94 -4.31 -1.92
CA PHE A 111 -7.57 -2.90 -1.90
C PHE A 111 -7.22 -2.44 -3.30
N GLU A 112 -7.30 -1.15 -3.50
CA GLU A 112 -6.97 -0.51 -4.76
C GLU A 112 -6.12 0.72 -4.47
N LEU A 113 -5.06 0.88 -5.24
CA LEU A 113 -4.20 2.05 -5.18
C LEU A 113 -4.04 2.58 -6.60
N GLN A 114 -4.07 3.89 -6.74
CA GLN A 114 -3.95 4.51 -8.06
C GLN A 114 -3.29 5.87 -7.95
N VAL A 115 -2.31 6.10 -8.83
CA VAL A 115 -1.84 7.45 -9.09
C VAL A 115 -2.78 8.01 -10.16
N PRO A 116 -3.47 9.15 -9.91
CA PRO A 116 -4.40 9.69 -10.88
C PRO A 116 -3.74 9.87 -12.24
N GLY A 117 -4.41 9.40 -13.28
CA GLY A 117 -3.86 9.41 -14.63
C GLY A 117 -3.11 8.14 -15.00
N ALA A 118 -2.92 7.22 -14.07
CA ALA A 118 -2.25 5.95 -14.33
C ALA A 118 -3.22 4.80 -14.05
N SER A 119 -2.79 3.58 -14.38
CA SER A 119 -3.61 2.40 -14.14
C SER A 119 -3.71 2.11 -12.65
N ALA A 120 -4.89 1.70 -12.21
CA ALA A 120 -5.09 1.28 -10.84
C ALA A 120 -4.45 -0.08 -10.59
N VAL A 121 -3.97 -0.28 -9.36
CA VAL A 121 -3.42 -1.55 -8.92
C VAL A 121 -4.36 -2.10 -7.86
N GLN A 122 -4.78 -3.34 -8.01
CA GLN A 122 -5.71 -3.99 -7.10
C GLN A 122 -5.11 -5.31 -6.63
N SER A 123 -5.39 -5.66 -5.38
CA SER A 123 -4.98 -6.94 -4.87
C SER A 123 -5.86 -7.33 -3.68
N ARG A 124 -5.63 -8.54 -3.19
CA ARG A 124 -6.37 -9.09 -2.07
C ARG A 124 -5.40 -9.51 -0.98
N VAL A 125 -5.79 -9.23 0.26
CA VAL A 125 -5.04 -9.65 1.43
C VAL A 125 -5.94 -10.58 2.24
N TYR A 126 -5.38 -11.69 2.70
CA TYR A 126 -6.08 -12.63 3.55
C TYR A 126 -5.61 -12.40 4.98
N ILE A 127 -6.57 -12.11 5.87
CA ILE A 127 -6.29 -11.85 7.27
C ILE A 127 -6.69 -13.08 8.04
N VAL A 128 -5.72 -13.73 8.69
CA VAL A 128 -5.95 -14.96 9.45
C VAL A 128 -6.03 -14.63 10.94
N PRO A 129 -6.73 -15.47 11.70
CA PRO A 129 -6.86 -15.26 13.14
C PRO A 129 -5.54 -15.35 13.90
#